data_4a6bec051b85174661addd63debb37fb
#
_entry.id   4a6bec051b85174661addd63debb37fb
#
_cell.length_a   1.000
_cell.length_b   1.000
_cell.length_c   1.000
_cell.angle_alpha   90.00
_cell.angle_beta   90.00
_cell.angle_gamma   90.00
#
_symmetry.space_group_name_H-M   'P 1'
#
loop_
_entity.id
_entity.type
_entity.pdbx_description
1 polymer ?
#
loop_
_entity_poly.entity_id
_entity_poly.type
_entity_poly.pdbx_seq_one_letter_code
_entity_poly.pdbx_strand_id
1 'polypeptide(L)'
;MPVISTWATPWHGLEAAFVFWNVCLGLAVFFLARIQALLYFINNIDDAEIVKRSRKHLVIETALFLVFFLVFLVHLLLADGFAVDPETKEVYMQPYKYFMNLVEMPAVSVVLLAGVAGVLYGIVRTILSDTWKKGIWFCGTGTVLTCWRCCFVPVGTIRLIILR
;
A
#
# COMPACT_ATOMS: atom_id res chain seq x y z
N MET A 1 2.10 -35.92 -2.28
CA MET A 1 3.57 -35.77 -2.23
C MET A 1 3.89 -34.79 -1.12
N PRO A 2 4.82 -35.10 -0.19
CA PRO A 2 5.23 -34.08 0.78
C PRO A 2 6.01 -32.98 0.06
N VAL A 3 5.51 -31.75 0.15
CA VAL A 3 6.23 -30.58 -0.38
C VAL A 3 7.37 -30.30 0.58
N ILE A 4 8.58 -30.70 0.22
CA ILE A 4 9.80 -30.35 0.96
C ILE A 4 10.20 -28.97 0.45
N SER A 5 9.82 -27.92 1.16
CA SER A 5 10.33 -26.57 0.91
C SER A 5 11.71 -26.46 1.55
N THR A 6 12.75 -26.46 0.72
CA THR A 6 14.11 -26.16 1.15
C THR A 6 14.43 -24.70 0.84
N TRP A 7 15.06 -24.01 1.78
CA TRP A 7 15.56 -22.65 1.54
C TRP A 7 16.70 -22.69 0.52
N ALA A 8 16.63 -21.87 -0.51
CA ALA A 8 17.64 -21.79 -1.56
C ALA A 8 18.98 -21.24 -1.05
N THR A 9 18.95 -20.47 0.05
CA THR A 9 20.12 -19.79 0.60
C THR A 9 20.10 -19.81 2.13
N PRO A 10 21.27 -19.66 2.78
CA PRO A 10 21.40 -19.62 4.23
C PRO A 10 20.74 -18.39 4.90
N TRP A 11 20.35 -17.39 4.13
CA TRP A 11 19.75 -16.13 4.61
C TRP A 11 18.25 -16.25 4.92
N HIS A 12 17.62 -17.39 4.64
CA HIS A 12 16.22 -17.71 5.02
C HIS A 12 15.19 -16.63 4.66
N GLY A 13 15.36 -15.98 3.49
CA GLY A 13 14.43 -14.96 2.99
C GLY A 13 14.83 -13.49 3.29
N LEU A 14 15.92 -13.26 4.02
CA LEU A 14 16.47 -11.90 4.22
C LEU A 14 16.85 -11.20 2.90
N GLU A 15 17.10 -11.98 1.86
CA GLU A 15 17.36 -11.47 0.49
C GLU A 15 16.21 -10.62 -0.05
N ALA A 16 14.98 -10.92 0.35
CA ALA A 16 13.83 -10.12 -0.04
C ALA A 16 13.92 -8.65 0.42
N ALA A 17 14.65 -8.38 1.52
CA ALA A 17 14.87 -7.02 2.00
C ALA A 17 15.79 -6.19 1.08
N PHE A 18 16.63 -6.86 0.28
CA PHE A 18 17.56 -6.19 -0.65
C PHE A 18 17.02 -6.10 -2.08
N VAL A 19 15.84 -6.67 -2.34
CA VAL A 19 15.18 -6.48 -3.64
C VAL A 19 14.76 -5.03 -3.78
N PHE A 20 15.17 -4.36 -4.86
CA PHE A 20 14.93 -2.93 -5.11
C PHE A 20 13.45 -2.53 -4.93
N TRP A 21 12.52 -3.35 -5.42
CA TRP A 21 11.09 -3.07 -5.32
C TRP A 21 10.56 -3.13 -3.88
N ASN A 22 11.07 -4.05 -3.07
CA ASN A 22 10.71 -4.14 -1.67
C ASN A 22 11.28 -2.95 -0.87
N VAL A 23 12.48 -2.47 -1.24
CA VAL A 23 13.05 -1.25 -0.67
C VAL A 23 12.19 -0.03 -1.02
N CYS A 24 11.74 0.10 -2.27
CA CYS A 24 10.83 1.18 -2.67
C CYS A 24 9.53 1.17 -1.87
N LEU A 25 8.92 0.00 -1.70
CA LEU A 25 7.73 -0.15 -0.87
C LEU A 25 8.01 0.21 0.59
N GLY A 26 9.12 -0.28 1.15
CA GLY A 26 9.53 0.03 2.53
C GLY A 26 9.71 1.53 2.76
N LEU A 27 10.34 2.24 1.82
CA LEU A 27 10.48 3.70 1.87
C LEU A 27 9.13 4.41 1.75
N ALA A 28 8.23 3.94 0.88
CA ALA A 28 6.88 4.49 0.79
C ALA A 28 6.13 4.36 2.11
N VAL A 29 6.16 3.19 2.76
CA VAL A 29 5.54 2.97 4.07
C VAL A 29 6.18 3.84 5.16
N PHE A 30 7.50 3.99 5.15
CA PHE A 30 8.22 4.85 6.08
C PHE A 30 7.79 6.32 5.96
N PHE A 31 7.72 6.86 4.74
CA PHE A 31 7.27 8.23 4.53
C PHE A 31 5.79 8.40 4.86
N LEU A 32 4.94 7.40 4.60
CA LEU A 32 3.53 7.43 5.00
C LEU A 32 3.37 7.50 6.52
N ALA A 33 4.16 6.75 7.28
CA ALA A 33 4.15 6.81 8.74
C ALA A 33 4.57 8.20 9.26
N ARG A 34 5.58 8.81 8.64
CA ARG A 34 6.00 10.17 8.96
C ARG A 34 4.91 11.22 8.65
N ILE A 35 4.24 11.08 7.52
CA ILE A 35 3.08 11.91 7.16
C ILE A 35 1.99 11.82 8.22
N GLN A 36 1.65 10.61 8.69
CA GLN A 36 0.66 10.41 9.75
C GLN A 36 1.09 11.07 11.05
N ALA A 37 2.37 10.99 11.42
CA ALA A 37 2.90 11.68 12.60
C ALA A 37 2.79 13.20 12.49
N LEU A 38 3.11 13.77 11.32
CA LEU A 38 2.97 15.21 11.08
C LEU A 38 1.50 15.66 11.11
N LEU A 39 0.58 14.88 10.54
CA LEU A 39 -0.86 15.13 10.61
C LEU A 39 -1.37 15.05 12.07
N TYR A 40 -0.83 14.12 12.86
CA TYR A 40 -1.14 14.01 14.28
C TYR A 40 -0.69 15.27 15.05
N PHE A 41 0.51 15.77 14.80
CA PHE A 41 0.98 17.02 15.43
C PHE A 41 0.09 18.21 15.06
N ILE A 42 -0.27 18.35 13.77
CA ILE A 42 -1.16 19.43 13.31
C ILE A 42 -2.54 19.35 13.98
N ASN A 43 -3.03 18.14 14.27
CA ASN A 43 -4.35 17.95 14.89
C ASN A 43 -4.35 18.22 16.42
N ASN A 44 -3.26 17.87 17.12
CA ASN A 44 -3.25 17.83 18.59
C ASN A 44 -2.43 18.95 19.23
N ILE A 45 -1.56 19.64 18.51
CA ILE A 45 -0.68 20.68 19.05
C ILE A 45 -1.23 22.05 18.64
N ASP A 46 -1.43 22.95 19.61
CA ASP A 46 -1.90 24.32 19.38
C ASP A 46 -0.78 25.37 19.30
N ASP A 47 0.48 24.93 19.21
CA ASP A 47 1.63 25.80 18.98
C ASP A 47 1.77 26.16 17.50
N ALA A 48 1.66 27.46 17.18
CA ALA A 48 1.67 27.96 15.82
C ALA A 48 3.02 27.70 15.09
N GLU A 49 4.13 27.73 15.82
CA GLU A 49 5.45 27.50 15.24
C GLU A 49 5.63 26.01 14.85
N ILE A 50 5.23 25.10 15.75
CA ILE A 50 5.30 23.66 15.51
C ILE A 50 4.39 23.28 14.34
N VAL A 51 3.16 23.79 14.31
CA VAL A 51 2.21 23.54 13.21
C VAL A 51 2.74 24.03 11.87
N LYS A 52 3.30 25.24 11.83
CA LYS A 52 3.89 25.80 10.60
C LYS A 52 5.07 24.97 10.10
N ARG A 53 5.95 24.52 11.00
CA ARG A 53 7.08 23.65 10.66
C ARG A 53 6.59 22.27 10.16
N SER A 54 5.60 21.69 10.86
CA SER A 54 5.01 20.40 10.48
C SER A 54 4.37 20.45 9.08
N ARG A 55 3.67 21.53 8.72
CA ARG A 55 3.11 21.70 7.37
C ARG A 55 4.20 21.78 6.28
N LYS A 56 5.30 22.48 6.55
CA LYS A 56 6.42 22.55 5.60
C LYS A 56 7.02 21.16 5.34
N HIS A 57 7.24 20.38 6.40
CA HIS A 57 7.75 19.02 6.27
C HIS A 57 6.73 18.10 5.61
N LEU A 58 5.43 18.28 5.87
CA LEU A 58 4.35 17.49 5.26
C LEU A 58 4.42 17.51 3.72
N VAL A 59 4.71 18.65 3.11
CA VAL A 59 4.83 18.79 1.65
C VAL A 59 6.01 17.95 1.12
N ILE A 60 7.18 18.03 1.78
CA ILE A 60 8.38 17.30 1.37
C ILE A 60 8.17 15.79 1.52
N GLU A 61 7.66 15.35 2.67
CA GLU A 61 7.41 13.93 2.95
C GLU A 61 6.35 13.35 2.01
N THR A 62 5.34 14.16 1.65
CA THR A 62 4.31 13.75 0.67
C THR A 62 4.88 13.58 -0.73
N ALA A 63 5.76 14.47 -1.15
CA ALA A 63 6.41 14.33 -2.46
C ALA A 63 7.27 13.07 -2.52
N LEU A 64 8.07 12.79 -1.48
CA LEU A 64 8.88 11.57 -1.39
C LEU A 64 8.00 10.31 -1.35
N PHE A 65 6.94 10.32 -0.55
CA PHE A 65 5.97 9.22 -0.50
C PHE A 65 5.39 8.93 -1.88
N LEU A 66 4.92 9.97 -2.60
CA LEU A 66 4.31 9.80 -3.92
C LEU A 66 5.30 9.21 -4.94
N VAL A 67 6.55 9.66 -4.94
CA VAL A 67 7.56 9.13 -5.86
C VAL A 67 7.76 7.63 -5.63
N PHE A 68 8.05 7.20 -4.42
CA PHE A 68 8.29 5.79 -4.12
C PHE A 68 7.02 4.94 -4.29
N PHE A 69 5.88 5.46 -3.90
CA PHE A 69 4.60 4.76 -4.03
C PHE A 69 4.21 4.56 -5.50
N LEU A 70 4.33 5.60 -6.35
CA LEU A 70 3.99 5.49 -7.77
C LEU A 70 4.96 4.57 -8.51
N VAL A 71 6.26 4.64 -8.24
CA VAL A 71 7.25 3.73 -8.82
C VAL A 71 6.91 2.28 -8.49
N PHE A 72 6.61 1.99 -7.23
CA PHE A 72 6.21 0.65 -6.80
C PHE A 72 4.87 0.23 -7.42
N LEU A 73 3.88 1.12 -7.46
CA LEU A 73 2.54 0.83 -8.00
C LEU A 73 2.60 0.49 -9.48
N VAL A 74 3.34 1.27 -10.28
CA VAL A 74 3.53 1.00 -11.72
C VAL A 74 4.19 -0.36 -11.92
N HIS A 75 5.25 -0.64 -11.16
CA HIS A 75 5.89 -1.96 -11.22
C HIS A 75 4.92 -3.10 -10.88
N LEU A 76 4.15 -2.94 -9.80
CA LEU A 76 3.18 -3.95 -9.36
C LEU A 76 2.13 -4.23 -10.42
N LEU A 77 1.58 -3.19 -11.06
CA LEU A 77 0.56 -3.35 -12.10
C LEU A 77 1.09 -4.01 -13.38
N LEU A 78 2.38 -3.82 -13.67
CA LEU A 78 3.05 -4.42 -14.83
C LEU A 78 3.66 -5.79 -14.53
N ALA A 79 3.74 -6.18 -13.26
CA ALA A 79 4.37 -7.44 -12.86
C ALA A 79 3.53 -8.65 -13.26
N ASP A 80 4.23 -9.70 -13.69
CA ASP A 80 3.64 -11.00 -13.96
C ASP A 80 3.34 -11.72 -12.65
N GLY A 81 2.26 -12.46 -12.61
CA GLY A 81 1.84 -13.19 -11.42
C GLY A 81 1.48 -14.64 -11.73
N PHE A 82 1.47 -15.45 -10.67
CA PHE A 82 1.05 -16.84 -10.78
C PHE A 82 -0.47 -16.93 -10.91
N ALA A 83 -0.93 -17.67 -11.92
CA ALA A 83 -2.31 -18.06 -12.11
C ALA A 83 -2.42 -19.58 -11.98
N VAL A 84 -3.55 -20.06 -11.49
CA VAL A 84 -3.87 -21.48 -11.38
C VAL A 84 -5.01 -21.78 -12.33
N ASP A 85 -4.83 -22.75 -13.21
CA ASP A 85 -5.90 -23.24 -14.07
C ASP A 85 -6.93 -23.99 -13.20
N PRO A 86 -8.22 -23.63 -13.27
CA PRO A 86 -9.27 -24.26 -12.46
C PRO A 86 -9.52 -25.73 -12.83
N GLU A 87 -9.20 -26.17 -14.06
CA GLU A 87 -9.44 -27.53 -14.53
C GLU A 87 -8.23 -28.44 -14.27
N THR A 88 -7.03 -28.02 -14.70
CA THR A 88 -5.81 -28.84 -14.60
C THR A 88 -5.08 -28.67 -13.28
N LYS A 89 -5.39 -27.59 -12.50
CA LYS A 89 -4.66 -27.18 -11.28
C LYS A 89 -3.17 -26.90 -11.51
N GLU A 90 -2.79 -26.68 -12.76
CA GLU A 90 -1.42 -26.28 -13.11
C GLU A 90 -1.19 -24.80 -12.81
N VAL A 91 -0.01 -24.49 -12.30
CA VAL A 91 0.40 -23.12 -12.01
C VAL A 91 1.18 -22.61 -13.21
N TYR A 92 0.71 -21.51 -13.80
CA TYR A 92 1.38 -20.85 -14.92
C TYR A 92 1.59 -19.36 -14.65
N MET A 93 2.55 -18.76 -15.34
CA MET A 93 2.80 -17.32 -15.27
C MET A 93 1.87 -16.59 -16.23
N GLN A 94 1.08 -15.65 -15.71
CA GLN A 94 0.19 -14.82 -16.50
C GLN A 94 0.70 -13.37 -16.48
N PRO A 95 0.89 -12.74 -17.65
CA PRO A 95 1.27 -11.33 -17.72
C PRO A 95 0.15 -10.44 -17.15
N TYR A 96 0.56 -9.35 -16.49
CA TYR A 96 -0.35 -8.36 -15.88
C TYR A 96 -1.38 -8.95 -14.91
N LYS A 97 -1.04 -10.04 -14.21
CA LYS A 97 -2.00 -10.74 -13.33
C LYS A 97 -2.61 -9.83 -12.26
N TYR A 98 -1.80 -8.96 -11.67
CA TYR A 98 -2.30 -8.04 -10.63
C TYR A 98 -3.28 -7.01 -11.17
N PHE A 99 -3.08 -6.53 -12.39
CA PHE A 99 -4.02 -5.64 -13.07
C PHE A 99 -5.33 -6.38 -13.41
N MET A 100 -5.23 -7.60 -13.93
CA MET A 100 -6.40 -8.42 -14.22
C MET A 100 -7.22 -8.73 -12.96
N ASN A 101 -6.58 -9.09 -11.86
CA ASN A 101 -7.25 -9.29 -10.58
C ASN A 101 -8.00 -8.02 -10.10
N LEU A 102 -7.42 -6.85 -10.33
CA LEU A 102 -8.06 -5.58 -10.00
C LEU A 102 -9.35 -5.38 -10.81
N VAL A 103 -9.39 -5.81 -12.07
CA VAL A 103 -10.57 -5.72 -12.95
C VAL A 103 -11.60 -6.81 -12.63
N GLU A 104 -11.15 -8.03 -12.36
CA GLU A 104 -12.03 -9.18 -12.07
C GLU A 104 -12.73 -9.06 -10.70
N MET A 105 -12.14 -8.32 -9.75
CA MET A 105 -12.68 -8.13 -8.41
C MET A 105 -13.06 -6.66 -8.14
N PRO A 106 -14.13 -6.12 -8.76
CA PRO A 106 -14.45 -4.69 -8.70
C PRO A 106 -14.69 -4.18 -7.27
N ALA A 107 -15.27 -4.99 -6.38
CA ALA A 107 -15.49 -4.60 -4.98
C ALA A 107 -14.17 -4.36 -4.23
N VAL A 108 -13.12 -5.15 -4.52
CA VAL A 108 -11.78 -4.99 -3.94
C VAL A 108 -11.14 -3.72 -4.46
N SER A 109 -11.23 -3.50 -5.76
CA SER A 109 -10.66 -2.33 -6.45
C SER A 109 -11.25 -1.04 -5.94
N VAL A 110 -12.57 -0.97 -5.78
CA VAL A 110 -13.26 0.22 -5.27
C VAL A 110 -12.80 0.56 -3.85
N VAL A 111 -12.68 -0.43 -2.95
CA VAL A 111 -12.22 -0.17 -1.57
C VAL A 111 -10.76 0.25 -1.54
N LEU A 112 -9.90 -0.35 -2.37
CA LEU A 112 -8.49 0.04 -2.49
C LEU A 112 -8.36 1.48 -2.98
N LEU A 113 -9.05 1.83 -4.06
CA LEU A 113 -9.04 3.18 -4.62
C LEU A 113 -9.62 4.20 -3.64
N ALA A 114 -10.71 3.87 -2.95
CA ALA A 114 -11.28 4.72 -1.91
C ALA A 114 -10.29 4.94 -0.75
N GLY A 115 -9.55 3.91 -0.33
CA GLY A 115 -8.50 4.02 0.67
C GLY A 115 -7.39 4.98 0.25
N VAL A 116 -6.84 4.78 -0.95
CA VAL A 116 -5.80 5.66 -1.52
C VAL A 116 -6.31 7.09 -1.69
N ALA A 117 -7.52 7.27 -2.22
CA ALA A 117 -8.14 8.59 -2.35
C ALA A 117 -8.35 9.27 -1.00
N GLY A 118 -8.74 8.53 0.04
CA GLY A 118 -8.87 9.02 1.41
C GLY A 118 -7.54 9.53 1.98
N VAL A 119 -6.46 8.79 1.79
CA VAL A 119 -5.10 9.21 2.19
C VAL A 119 -4.71 10.50 1.49
N LEU A 120 -4.82 10.55 0.17
CA LEU A 120 -4.46 11.73 -0.62
C LEU A 120 -5.33 12.94 -0.28
N TYR A 121 -6.64 12.74 -0.12
CA TYR A 121 -7.56 13.80 0.27
C TYR A 121 -7.19 14.40 1.64
N GLY A 122 -6.91 13.55 2.64
CA GLY A 122 -6.48 14.00 3.96
C GLY A 122 -5.22 14.85 3.93
N ILE A 123 -4.23 14.45 3.15
CA ILE A 123 -2.95 15.16 2.98
C ILE A 123 -3.17 16.49 2.24
N VAL A 124 -3.75 16.43 1.05
CA VAL A 124 -3.95 17.63 0.18
C VAL A 124 -4.79 18.67 0.89
N ARG A 125 -5.88 18.28 1.53
CA ARG A 125 -6.74 19.21 2.27
C ARG A 125 -6.01 19.88 3.42
N THR A 126 -5.14 19.18 4.12
CA THR A 126 -4.31 19.75 5.20
C THR A 126 -3.25 20.71 4.67
N ILE A 127 -2.70 20.46 3.49
CA ILE A 127 -1.72 21.36 2.86
C ILE A 127 -2.40 22.64 2.38
N LEU A 128 -3.59 22.55 1.77
CA LEU A 128 -4.30 23.66 1.16
C LEU A 128 -5.04 24.57 2.16
N SER A 129 -5.36 24.07 3.37
CA SER A 129 -6.14 24.83 4.34
C SER A 129 -5.42 24.92 5.69
N ASP A 130 -5.09 26.14 6.11
CA ASP A 130 -4.41 26.37 7.38
C ASP A 130 -5.28 26.10 8.61
N THR A 131 -6.59 26.20 8.46
CA THR A 131 -7.55 26.01 9.56
C THR A 131 -8.01 24.55 9.72
N TRP A 132 -7.76 23.70 8.70
CA TRP A 132 -8.25 22.34 8.71
C TRP A 132 -7.26 21.38 9.39
N LYS A 133 -7.66 20.86 10.54
CA LYS A 133 -6.84 19.98 11.39
C LYS A 133 -7.17 18.49 11.25
N LYS A 134 -8.30 18.13 10.63
CA LYS A 134 -8.83 16.74 10.60
C LYS A 134 -8.16 15.77 9.60
N GLY A 135 -7.00 16.13 9.03
CA GLY A 135 -6.30 15.31 8.02
C GLY A 135 -5.93 13.93 8.50
N ILE A 136 -5.58 13.79 9.78
CA ILE A 136 -5.20 12.50 10.37
C ILE A 136 -6.33 11.46 10.27
N TRP A 137 -7.58 11.84 10.47
CA TRP A 137 -8.71 10.92 10.41
C TRP A 137 -8.90 10.33 9.02
N PHE A 138 -8.82 11.16 7.98
CA PHE A 138 -8.96 10.71 6.58
C PHE A 138 -7.74 9.90 6.12
N CYS A 139 -6.54 10.34 6.46
CA CYS A 139 -5.32 9.63 6.13
C CYS A 139 -5.25 8.29 6.88
N GLY A 140 -5.56 8.27 8.19
CA GLY A 140 -5.54 7.07 9.01
C GLY A 140 -6.57 6.04 8.57
N THR A 141 -7.83 6.43 8.39
CA THR A 141 -8.89 5.53 7.91
C THR A 141 -8.59 5.01 6.50
N GLY A 142 -8.08 5.87 5.58
CA GLY A 142 -7.66 5.46 4.25
C GLY A 142 -6.54 4.43 4.28
N THR A 143 -5.54 4.60 5.14
CA THR A 143 -4.45 3.64 5.32
C THR A 143 -4.96 2.30 5.86
N VAL A 144 -5.84 2.31 6.88
CA VAL A 144 -6.44 1.09 7.42
C VAL A 144 -7.25 0.35 6.35
N LEU A 145 -8.07 1.04 5.56
CA LEU A 145 -8.84 0.44 4.46
C LEU A 145 -7.93 -0.21 3.42
N THR A 146 -6.83 0.47 3.06
CA THR A 146 -5.85 -0.06 2.10
C THR A 146 -5.16 -1.31 2.65
N CYS A 147 -4.66 -1.28 3.89
CA CYS A 147 -4.00 -2.41 4.53
C CYS A 147 -4.95 -3.58 4.76
N TRP A 148 -6.17 -3.32 5.24
CA TRP A 148 -7.20 -4.35 5.44
C TRP A 148 -7.43 -5.16 4.17
N ARG A 149 -7.55 -4.48 3.03
CA ARG A 149 -7.78 -5.15 1.74
C ARG A 149 -6.55 -5.88 1.23
N CYS A 150 -5.36 -5.32 1.36
CA CYS A 150 -4.12 -6.02 0.99
C CYS A 150 -3.94 -7.34 1.77
N CYS A 151 -4.38 -7.41 3.03
CA CYS A 151 -4.33 -8.64 3.82
C CYS A 151 -5.41 -9.66 3.43
N PHE A 152 -6.60 -9.23 3.00
CA PHE A 152 -7.73 -10.12 2.70
C PHE A 152 -7.80 -10.61 1.26
N VAL A 153 -7.16 -9.94 0.31
CA VAL A 153 -7.14 -10.36 -1.12
C VAL A 153 -6.57 -11.77 -1.30
N PRO A 154 -5.41 -12.15 -0.73
CA PRO A 154 -4.89 -13.50 -0.90
C PRO A 154 -5.77 -14.56 -0.22
N VAL A 155 -6.38 -14.24 0.92
CA VAL A 155 -7.23 -15.19 1.67
C VAL A 155 -8.55 -15.46 0.95
N GLY A 156 -9.16 -14.44 0.32
CA GLY A 156 -10.40 -14.59 -0.44
C GLY A 156 -10.22 -15.45 -1.69
N THR A 157 -9.11 -15.29 -2.40
CA THR A 157 -8.79 -16.09 -3.60
C THR A 157 -8.55 -17.55 -3.25
N ILE A 158 -7.84 -17.84 -2.15
CA ILE A 158 -7.62 -19.20 -1.66
C ILE A 158 -8.93 -19.85 -1.23
N ARG A 159 -9.83 -19.12 -0.57
CA ARG A 159 -11.12 -19.64 -0.12
C ARG A 159 -12.06 -20.01 -1.28
N LEU A 160 -12.05 -19.21 -2.37
CA LEU A 160 -12.82 -19.53 -3.58
C LEU A 160 -12.29 -20.76 -4.32
N ILE A 161 -11.00 -21.04 -4.25
CA ILE A 161 -10.38 -22.24 -4.84
C ILE A 161 -10.68 -23.50 -4.01
N ILE A 162 -10.80 -23.39 -2.68
CA ILE A 162 -11.06 -24.51 -1.78
C ILE A 162 -12.56 -24.88 -1.74
N LEU A 163 -13.48 -23.94 -1.99
CA LEU A 163 -14.92 -24.13 -1.93
C LEU A 163 -15.59 -24.46 -3.28
N ARG A 164 -14.85 -24.60 -4.36
CA ARG A 164 -15.26 -25.12 -5.65
C ARG A 164 -14.53 -26.44 -5.93
#